data_345d7a4cce282d19d15802716fdefc43
#
_entry.id   345d7a4cce282d19d15802716fdefc43
#
_cell.length_a   1.000
_cell.length_b   1.000
_cell.length_c   1.000
_cell.angle_alpha   90.00
_cell.angle_beta   90.00
_cell.angle_gamma   90.00
#
_symmetry.space_group_name_H-M   'P 1'
#
loop_
_entity.id
_entity.type
_entity.pdbx_description
1 polymer ?
#
loop_
_entity_poly.entity_id
_entity_poly.type
_entity_poly.pdbx_seq_one_letter_code
_entity_poly.pdbx_strand_id
1 'polypeptide(L)'
;MENWNSCFVPECFFDTVLFKKILQTNKRLKHTRGCFNVVNRFRIINGKKGDLYDSFGVGMVDKDKKELDYLDECDEIINLQNLILWKHQQRPHFIVQLNPPLEKWVIEMLKSDNKSVEEFGYVNDWKKLKRALKDDIDEENNERLNLFVDAILSSSNPVIENLRKILLYLRDRNYQADINELKNV
;
A
#
# COMPACT_ATOMS: atom_id res chain seq x y z
N MET A 1 11.90 -19.08 9.83
CA MET A 1 11.09 -17.85 9.73
C MET A 1 10.81 -17.62 8.25
N GLU A 2 9.55 -17.71 7.82
CA GLU A 2 9.16 -17.43 6.45
C GLU A 2 9.53 -16.00 6.09
N ASN A 3 9.92 -15.80 4.85
CA ASN A 3 10.34 -14.47 4.35
C ASN A 3 9.11 -13.62 4.03
N TRP A 4 8.40 -13.13 5.07
CA TRP A 4 7.18 -12.34 4.94
C TRP A 4 7.31 -11.11 4.03
N ASN A 5 8.52 -10.61 3.77
CA ASN A 5 8.73 -9.45 2.90
C ASN A 5 8.30 -9.70 1.45
N SER A 6 8.38 -10.93 0.95
CA SER A 6 7.93 -11.28 -0.40
C SER A 6 6.40 -11.26 -0.53
N CYS A 7 5.69 -11.27 0.59
CA CYS A 7 4.23 -11.31 0.65
C CYS A 7 3.59 -9.92 0.57
N PHE A 8 4.35 -8.84 0.79
CA PHE A 8 3.85 -7.46 0.67
C PHE A 8 4.14 -6.91 -0.72
N VAL A 9 3.08 -6.51 -1.42
CA VAL A 9 3.10 -6.16 -2.84
C VAL A 9 2.64 -4.72 -3.04
N PRO A 10 3.56 -3.75 -3.00
CA PRO A 10 3.27 -2.36 -3.35
C PRO A 10 3.02 -2.19 -4.85
N GLU A 11 2.17 -1.24 -5.22
CA GLU A 11 1.85 -0.94 -6.62
C GLU A 11 2.98 -0.18 -7.31
N CYS A 12 3.57 0.80 -6.63
CA CYS A 12 4.55 1.70 -7.20
C CYS A 12 5.77 1.86 -6.28
N PHE A 13 6.70 2.70 -6.73
CA PHE A 13 7.94 2.97 -6.02
C PHE A 13 7.70 3.67 -4.67
N PHE A 14 6.86 4.69 -4.67
CA PHE A 14 6.48 5.42 -3.46
C PHE A 14 5.85 4.49 -2.41
N ASP A 15 4.91 3.64 -2.83
CA ASP A 15 4.30 2.64 -1.94
C ASP A 15 5.35 1.69 -1.35
N THR A 16 6.39 1.39 -2.14
CA THR A 16 7.48 0.51 -1.69
C THR A 16 8.24 1.14 -0.54
N VAL A 17 8.59 2.43 -0.64
CA VAL A 17 9.28 3.15 0.45
C VAL A 17 8.38 3.28 1.67
N LEU A 18 7.10 3.63 1.46
CA LEU A 18 6.10 3.71 2.52
C LEU A 18 5.97 2.38 3.28
N PHE A 19 5.80 1.27 2.54
CA PHE A 19 5.74 -0.07 3.13
C PHE A 19 7.00 -0.44 3.90
N LYS A 20 8.19 -0.20 3.32
CA LYS A 20 9.45 -0.49 4.00
C LYS A 20 9.54 0.21 5.36
N LYS A 21 9.17 1.49 5.41
CA LYS A 21 9.23 2.27 6.65
C LYS A 21 8.18 1.82 7.66
N ILE A 22 6.93 1.57 7.23
CA ILE A 22 5.88 1.04 8.11
C ILE A 22 6.27 -0.34 8.66
N LEU A 23 6.72 -1.25 7.80
CA LEU A 23 7.05 -2.62 8.15
C LEU A 23 8.42 -2.73 8.85
N GLN A 24 9.17 -1.63 8.96
CA GLN A 24 10.49 -1.55 9.59
C GLN A 24 11.47 -2.58 9.00
N THR A 25 11.53 -2.66 7.67
CA THR A 25 12.36 -3.63 6.97
C THR A 25 13.36 -2.98 6.04
N ASN A 26 14.61 -3.47 6.06
CA ASN A 26 15.65 -3.11 5.10
C ASN A 26 15.69 -4.04 3.88
N LYS A 27 14.84 -5.09 3.85
CA LYS A 27 14.79 -6.01 2.73
C LYS A 27 14.07 -5.37 1.54
N ARG A 28 14.47 -5.78 0.34
CA ARG A 28 13.86 -5.29 -0.89
C ARG A 28 12.44 -5.84 -1.02
N LEU A 29 11.45 -4.94 -1.07
CA LEU A 29 10.11 -5.25 -1.53
C LEU A 29 10.04 -5.10 -3.05
N LYS A 30 9.31 -5.97 -3.71
CA LYS A 30 9.17 -5.93 -5.17
C LYS A 30 7.88 -5.23 -5.55
N HIS A 31 7.97 -3.99 -6.04
CA HIS A 31 6.83 -3.31 -6.63
C HIS A 31 6.48 -3.89 -8.01
N THR A 32 5.23 -3.75 -8.42
CA THR A 32 4.69 -4.45 -9.60
C THR A 32 4.31 -3.53 -10.76
N ARG A 33 4.38 -2.22 -10.59
CA ARG A 33 4.00 -1.20 -11.58
C ARG A 33 2.55 -1.33 -12.05
N GLY A 34 1.62 -0.98 -11.18
CA GLY A 34 0.19 -0.87 -11.45
C GLY A 34 -0.67 -1.92 -10.75
N CYS A 35 -1.90 -1.51 -10.41
CA CYS A 35 -2.84 -2.26 -9.58
C CYS A 35 -3.16 -3.66 -10.15
N PHE A 36 -3.29 -3.79 -11.48
CA PHE A 36 -3.50 -5.10 -12.11
C PHE A 36 -2.33 -6.06 -11.88
N ASN A 37 -1.10 -5.56 -11.87
CA ASN A 37 0.06 -6.39 -11.61
C ASN A 37 0.17 -6.79 -10.13
N VAL A 38 -0.35 -5.98 -9.20
CA VAL A 38 -0.48 -6.38 -7.79
C VAL A 38 -1.37 -7.61 -7.69
N VAL A 39 -2.60 -7.55 -8.21
CA VAL A 39 -3.56 -8.66 -8.11
C VAL A 39 -3.16 -9.87 -8.96
N ASN A 40 -2.39 -9.66 -10.04
CA ASN A 40 -1.87 -10.76 -10.87
C ASN A 40 -0.93 -11.70 -10.11
N ARG A 41 -0.31 -11.25 -9.03
CA ARG A 41 0.48 -12.13 -8.16
C ARG A 41 -0.38 -13.09 -7.33
N PHE A 42 -1.66 -12.76 -7.15
CA PHE A 42 -2.59 -13.50 -6.28
C PHE A 42 -3.55 -14.41 -7.06
N ARG A 43 -3.63 -14.30 -8.39
CA ARG A 43 -4.61 -15.01 -9.20
C ARG A 43 -3.99 -15.90 -10.29
N ILE A 44 -4.84 -16.64 -10.99
CA ILE A 44 -4.46 -17.40 -12.19
C ILE A 44 -4.69 -16.53 -13.43
N ILE A 45 -3.69 -16.43 -14.29
CA ILE A 45 -3.76 -15.72 -15.57
C ILE A 45 -3.29 -16.68 -16.68
N ASN A 46 -4.14 -16.87 -17.68
CA ASN A 46 -3.84 -17.77 -18.82
C ASN A 46 -3.32 -19.15 -18.34
N GLY A 47 -3.96 -19.72 -17.32
CA GLY A 47 -3.63 -21.02 -16.75
C GLY A 47 -2.37 -21.05 -15.87
N LYS A 48 -1.72 -19.90 -15.64
CA LYS A 48 -0.53 -19.80 -14.77
C LYS A 48 -0.89 -19.14 -13.45
N LYS A 49 -0.52 -19.77 -12.33
CA LYS A 49 -0.66 -19.20 -11.00
C LYS A 49 0.33 -18.05 -10.81
N GLY A 50 -0.14 -16.94 -10.23
CA GLY A 50 0.72 -15.92 -9.64
C GLY A 50 1.59 -16.53 -8.52
N ASP A 51 2.71 -15.92 -8.25
CA ASP A 51 3.69 -16.43 -7.28
C ASP A 51 3.19 -16.44 -5.82
N LEU A 52 2.13 -15.69 -5.52
CA LEU A 52 1.47 -15.66 -4.21
C LEU A 52 0.09 -16.32 -4.19
N TYR A 53 -0.32 -17.01 -5.26
CA TYR A 53 -1.65 -17.60 -5.39
C TYR A 53 -2.05 -18.51 -4.21
N ASP A 54 -1.14 -19.37 -3.76
CA ASP A 54 -1.36 -20.31 -2.65
C ASP A 54 -0.71 -19.84 -1.34
N SER A 55 -0.20 -18.60 -1.28
CA SER A 55 0.56 -18.08 -0.15
C SER A 55 -0.13 -16.87 0.48
N PHE A 56 0.21 -16.56 1.74
CA PHE A 56 -0.20 -15.29 2.34
C PHE A 56 0.29 -14.12 1.50
N GLY A 57 -0.56 -13.10 1.33
CA GLY A 57 -0.19 -11.93 0.56
C GLY A 57 -1.00 -10.69 0.92
N VAL A 58 -0.33 -9.54 0.90
CA VAL A 58 -0.91 -8.22 1.13
C VAL A 58 -0.56 -7.31 -0.02
N GLY A 59 -1.56 -6.93 -0.82
CA GLY A 59 -1.43 -5.95 -1.89
C GLY A 59 -1.83 -4.55 -1.44
N MET A 60 -1.22 -3.51 -2.01
CA MET A 60 -1.73 -2.14 -1.91
C MET A 60 -1.99 -1.59 -3.30
N VAL A 61 -3.16 -0.99 -3.47
CA VAL A 61 -3.62 -0.44 -4.75
C VAL A 61 -4.35 0.88 -4.54
N ASP A 62 -4.25 1.75 -5.52
CA ASP A 62 -5.12 2.92 -5.62
C ASP A 62 -6.49 2.52 -6.18
N LYS A 63 -7.57 3.19 -5.74
CA LYS A 63 -8.86 3.10 -6.41
C LYS A 63 -8.81 3.88 -7.70
N ASP A 64 -8.51 3.17 -8.79
CA ASP A 64 -8.53 3.72 -10.14
C ASP A 64 -9.94 3.68 -10.75
N LYS A 65 -10.09 4.30 -11.93
CA LYS A 65 -11.35 4.31 -12.69
C LYS A 65 -11.79 2.92 -13.17
N LYS A 66 -10.84 1.98 -13.28
CA LYS A 66 -11.11 0.59 -13.65
C LYS A 66 -11.23 -0.23 -12.37
N GLU A 67 -12.34 -0.89 -12.22
CA GLU A 67 -12.55 -1.85 -11.14
C GLU A 67 -11.62 -3.05 -11.33
N LEU A 68 -11.13 -3.56 -10.21
CA LEU A 68 -10.32 -4.77 -10.17
C LEU A 68 -11.27 -5.95 -9.96
N ASP A 69 -11.49 -6.73 -11.01
CA ASP A 69 -12.31 -7.95 -10.98
C ASP A 69 -11.91 -8.94 -9.87
N TYR A 70 -10.66 -8.88 -9.42
CA TYR A 70 -10.18 -9.67 -8.29
C TYR A 70 -10.90 -9.34 -6.97
N LEU A 71 -11.39 -8.12 -6.80
CA LEU A 71 -12.11 -7.70 -5.61
C LEU A 71 -13.52 -8.32 -5.52
N ASP A 72 -14.08 -8.82 -6.64
CA ASP A 72 -15.35 -9.55 -6.64
C ASP A 72 -15.24 -10.89 -5.87
N GLU A 73 -14.00 -11.42 -5.69
CA GLU A 73 -13.72 -12.60 -4.87
C GLU A 73 -13.38 -12.26 -3.41
N CYS A 74 -13.51 -10.98 -3.01
CA CYS A 74 -13.11 -10.48 -1.71
C CYS A 74 -14.29 -9.89 -0.93
N ASP A 75 -14.25 -10.01 0.38
CA ASP A 75 -15.15 -9.33 1.29
C ASP A 75 -14.51 -8.03 1.79
N GLU A 76 -15.28 -6.95 1.85
CA GLU A 76 -14.89 -5.71 2.49
C GLU A 76 -14.88 -5.91 4.02
N ILE A 77 -13.71 -5.80 4.65
CA ILE A 77 -13.55 -6.04 6.09
C ILE A 77 -13.54 -4.74 6.87
N ILE A 78 -12.85 -3.73 6.36
CA ILE A 78 -12.73 -2.40 6.93
C ILE A 78 -13.02 -1.39 5.83
N ASN A 79 -13.88 -0.41 6.13
CA ASN A 79 -14.15 0.71 5.26
C ASN A 79 -14.03 2.01 6.05
N LEU A 80 -12.91 2.67 5.90
CA LEU A 80 -12.62 3.99 6.45
C LEU A 80 -12.66 5.02 5.32
N GLN A 81 -12.77 6.30 5.66
CA GLN A 81 -12.98 7.38 4.70
C GLN A 81 -12.07 7.32 3.45
N ASN A 82 -10.81 6.90 3.62
CA ASN A 82 -9.80 6.89 2.55
C ASN A 82 -9.07 5.55 2.40
N LEU A 83 -9.49 4.52 3.14
CA LEU A 83 -8.85 3.22 3.17
C LEU A 83 -9.90 2.12 3.27
N ILE A 84 -9.83 1.15 2.37
CA ILE A 84 -10.64 -0.06 2.40
C ILE A 84 -9.70 -1.26 2.50
N LEU A 85 -10.00 -2.16 3.44
CA LEU A 85 -9.32 -3.44 3.53
C LEU A 85 -10.24 -4.54 3.01
N TRP A 86 -9.78 -5.22 1.98
CA TRP A 86 -10.43 -6.37 1.38
C TRP A 86 -9.74 -7.66 1.82
N LYS A 87 -10.51 -8.73 2.03
CA LYS A 87 -10.01 -10.09 2.31
C LYS A 87 -10.61 -11.06 1.33
N HIS A 88 -9.77 -11.79 0.61
CA HIS A 88 -10.24 -12.84 -0.30
C HIS A 88 -10.95 -13.95 0.49
N GLN A 89 -12.12 -14.37 0.00
CA GLN A 89 -13.03 -15.30 0.70
C GLN A 89 -12.38 -16.65 1.04
N GLN A 90 -11.54 -17.18 0.15
CA GLN A 90 -10.97 -18.51 0.27
C GLN A 90 -9.45 -18.55 0.51
N ARG A 91 -8.72 -17.47 0.20
CA ARG A 91 -7.25 -17.43 0.24
C ARG A 91 -6.74 -16.45 1.28
N PRO A 92 -5.52 -16.63 1.80
CA PRO A 92 -4.95 -15.72 2.78
C PRO A 92 -4.43 -14.42 2.15
N HIS A 93 -5.24 -13.79 1.28
CA HIS A 93 -4.90 -12.57 0.59
C HIS A 93 -5.68 -11.39 1.16
N PHE A 94 -4.98 -10.28 1.32
CA PHE A 94 -5.52 -8.99 1.74
C PHE A 94 -5.17 -7.93 0.71
N ILE A 95 -6.11 -7.03 0.40
CA ILE A 95 -5.86 -5.87 -0.46
C ILE A 95 -6.22 -4.62 0.31
N VAL A 96 -5.24 -3.75 0.49
CA VAL A 96 -5.43 -2.38 0.98
C VAL A 96 -5.70 -1.50 -0.23
N GLN A 97 -6.88 -0.92 -0.32
CA GLN A 97 -7.27 0.00 -1.38
C GLN A 97 -7.36 1.42 -0.83
N LEU A 98 -6.66 2.35 -1.46
CA LEU A 98 -6.68 3.77 -1.10
C LEU A 98 -7.62 4.56 -2.03
N ASN A 99 -8.47 5.41 -1.46
CA ASN A 99 -9.42 6.27 -2.17
C ASN A 99 -9.53 7.64 -1.49
N PRO A 100 -9.08 8.72 -2.11
CA PRO A 100 -8.50 8.83 -3.45
C PRO A 100 -7.08 8.20 -3.57
N PRO A 101 -6.48 8.18 -4.78
CA PRO A 101 -5.10 7.77 -4.97
C PRO A 101 -4.15 8.43 -3.98
N LEU A 102 -3.14 7.68 -3.54
CA LEU A 102 -2.25 8.03 -2.43
C LEU A 102 -1.65 9.44 -2.58
N GLU A 103 -1.21 9.81 -3.78
CA GLU A 103 -0.59 11.12 -4.01
C GLU A 103 -1.55 12.29 -3.77
N LYS A 104 -2.82 12.12 -4.13
CA LYS A 104 -3.85 13.14 -3.91
C LYS A 104 -4.15 13.28 -2.42
N TRP A 105 -4.32 12.16 -1.77
CA TRP A 105 -4.58 12.12 -0.34
C TRP A 105 -3.43 12.71 0.49
N VAL A 106 -2.17 12.43 0.12
CA VAL A 106 -0.98 12.97 0.80
C VAL A 106 -0.92 14.50 0.74
N ILE A 107 -1.28 15.10 -0.41
CA ILE A 107 -1.34 16.57 -0.52
C ILE A 107 -2.36 17.15 0.47
N GLU A 108 -3.56 16.54 0.55
CA GLU A 108 -4.63 17.00 1.45
C GLU A 108 -4.20 16.84 2.93
N MET A 109 -3.55 15.73 3.26
CA MET A 109 -3.04 15.44 4.60
C MET A 109 -1.95 16.45 5.03
N LEU A 110 -0.94 16.67 4.21
CA LEU A 110 0.13 17.63 4.52
C LEU A 110 -0.43 19.04 4.71
N LYS A 111 -1.42 19.43 3.89
CA LYS A 111 -2.09 20.71 4.06
C LYS A 111 -2.81 20.81 5.41
N SER A 112 -3.42 19.74 5.90
CA SER A 112 -4.03 19.74 7.24
C SER A 112 -3.00 19.86 8.38
N ASP A 113 -1.77 19.41 8.14
CA ASP A 113 -0.64 19.54 9.05
C ASP A 113 0.13 20.88 8.88
N ASN A 114 -0.42 21.84 8.13
CA ASN A 114 0.22 23.10 7.75
C ASN A 114 1.58 22.91 7.06
N LYS A 115 1.71 21.85 6.28
CA LYS A 115 2.87 21.53 5.44
C LYS A 115 2.47 21.51 3.97
N SER A 116 3.45 21.59 3.10
CA SER A 116 3.23 21.45 1.66
C SER A 116 4.23 20.48 1.02
N VAL A 117 3.85 19.88 -0.09
CA VAL A 117 4.75 19.00 -0.86
C VAL A 117 5.96 19.75 -1.42
N GLU A 118 5.85 21.08 -1.54
CA GLU A 118 6.90 21.99 -2.04
C GLU A 118 8.08 22.07 -1.07
N GLU A 119 7.83 21.91 0.23
CA GLU A 119 8.89 21.83 1.26
C GLU A 119 9.84 20.63 1.04
N PHE A 120 9.35 19.62 0.33
CA PHE A 120 10.11 18.43 -0.04
C PHE A 120 10.59 18.47 -1.51
N GLY A 121 10.52 19.64 -2.17
CA GLY A 121 10.96 19.83 -3.55
C GLY A 121 10.03 19.22 -4.61
N TYR A 122 8.76 18.93 -4.26
CA TYR A 122 7.74 18.49 -5.21
C TYR A 122 6.83 19.65 -5.63
N VAL A 123 6.08 19.46 -6.70
CA VAL A 123 5.12 20.45 -7.18
C VAL A 123 3.74 20.15 -6.58
N ASN A 124 3.03 21.16 -6.09
CA ASN A 124 1.70 21.05 -5.52
C ASN A 124 0.62 20.85 -6.61
N ASP A 125 0.77 19.77 -7.34
CA ASP A 125 -0.16 19.26 -8.35
C ASP A 125 -0.09 17.74 -8.29
N TRP A 126 -1.20 17.08 -7.99
CA TRP A 126 -1.21 15.65 -7.75
C TRP A 126 -0.75 14.81 -8.97
N LYS A 127 -0.99 15.29 -10.22
CA LYS A 127 -0.55 14.56 -11.43
C LYS A 127 0.95 14.66 -11.62
N LYS A 128 1.52 15.85 -11.32
CA LYS A 128 2.98 16.06 -11.36
C LYS A 128 3.66 15.31 -10.23
N LEU A 129 3.08 15.34 -9.02
CA LEU A 129 3.56 14.57 -7.88
C LEU A 129 3.56 13.07 -8.21
N LYS A 130 2.44 12.53 -8.72
CA LYS A 130 2.34 11.12 -9.13
C LYS A 130 3.42 10.73 -10.13
N ARG A 131 3.72 11.59 -11.10
CA ARG A 131 4.79 11.35 -12.07
C ARG A 131 6.15 11.34 -11.39
N ALA A 132 6.47 12.37 -10.60
CA ALA A 132 7.75 12.47 -9.88
C ALA A 132 8.00 11.27 -8.97
N LEU A 133 6.98 10.81 -8.22
CA LEU A 133 7.08 9.67 -7.32
C LEU A 133 7.21 8.31 -8.04
N LYS A 134 6.81 8.25 -9.33
CA LYS A 134 7.00 7.04 -10.16
C LYS A 134 8.36 6.99 -10.85
N ASP A 135 8.90 8.16 -11.19
CA ASP A 135 10.15 8.30 -11.94
C ASP A 135 11.39 8.24 -11.03
N ASP A 136 11.23 8.29 -9.70
CA ASP A 136 12.32 8.12 -8.75
C ASP A 136 12.84 6.67 -8.79
N ILE A 137 13.88 6.44 -9.59
CA ILE A 137 14.37 5.09 -9.96
C ILE A 137 15.20 4.46 -8.84
N ASP A 138 15.87 5.26 -8.01
CA ASP A 138 16.77 4.80 -6.95
C ASP A 138 16.19 5.08 -5.55
N GLU A 139 15.46 4.08 -5.02
CA GLU A 139 14.79 4.22 -3.71
C GLU A 139 15.78 4.28 -2.54
N GLU A 140 16.96 3.65 -2.65
CA GLU A 140 17.90 3.55 -1.52
C GLU A 140 18.65 4.86 -1.30
N ASN A 141 18.88 5.61 -2.38
CA ASN A 141 19.64 6.87 -2.39
C ASN A 141 18.75 8.11 -2.54
N ASN A 142 17.45 7.97 -2.61
CA ASN A 142 16.54 9.11 -2.76
C ASN A 142 16.24 9.76 -1.40
N GLU A 143 17.13 10.62 -0.94
CA GLU A 143 16.98 11.35 0.33
C GLU A 143 15.68 12.16 0.39
N ARG A 144 15.35 12.84 -0.71
CA ARG A 144 14.10 13.63 -0.81
C ARG A 144 12.86 12.79 -0.58
N LEU A 145 12.78 11.61 -1.24
CA LEU A 145 11.65 10.71 -1.09
C LEU A 145 11.57 10.16 0.33
N ASN A 146 12.70 9.82 0.92
CA ASN A 146 12.75 9.33 2.30
C ASN A 146 12.28 10.38 3.30
N LEU A 147 12.71 11.64 3.17
CA LEU A 147 12.24 12.75 4.02
C LEU A 147 10.74 13.00 3.83
N PHE A 148 10.27 12.92 2.59
CA PHE A 148 8.84 13.07 2.28
C PHE A 148 7.99 11.97 2.94
N VAL A 149 8.40 10.70 2.84
CA VAL A 149 7.70 9.58 3.49
C VAL A 149 7.78 9.69 5.02
N ASP A 150 8.89 10.15 5.59
CA ASP A 150 9.01 10.39 7.03
C ASP A 150 8.03 11.47 7.52
N ALA A 151 7.85 12.54 6.74
CA ALA A 151 6.87 13.57 7.07
C ALA A 151 5.44 13.03 7.03
N ILE A 152 5.11 12.17 6.05
CA ILE A 152 3.81 11.48 5.97
C ILE A 152 3.60 10.59 7.19
N LEU A 153 4.59 9.79 7.55
CA LEU A 153 4.50 8.86 8.68
C LEU A 153 4.49 9.54 10.04
N SER A 154 4.95 10.80 10.11
CA SER A 154 4.92 11.62 11.31
C SER A 154 3.59 12.37 11.50
N SER A 155 2.71 12.32 10.49
CA SER A 155 1.38 12.92 10.58
C SER A 155 0.52 12.20 11.60
N SER A 156 -0.28 12.96 12.34
CA SER A 156 -1.33 12.43 13.23
C SER A 156 -2.60 12.06 12.47
N ASN A 157 -2.55 12.01 11.14
CA ASN A 157 -3.71 11.66 10.32
C ASN A 157 -4.17 10.22 10.60
N PRO A 158 -5.44 10.01 10.96
CA PRO A 158 -5.95 8.69 11.37
C PRO A 158 -5.83 7.64 10.25
N VAL A 159 -5.81 8.03 8.98
CA VAL A 159 -5.66 7.08 7.87
C VAL A 159 -4.25 6.48 7.85
N ILE A 160 -3.22 7.29 8.11
CA ILE A 160 -1.83 6.78 8.23
C ILE A 160 -1.69 5.87 9.45
N GLU A 161 -2.30 6.27 10.56
CA GLU A 161 -2.27 5.46 11.77
C GLU A 161 -2.95 4.09 11.53
N ASN A 162 -4.13 4.09 10.92
CA ASN A 162 -4.85 2.86 10.58
C ASN A 162 -4.10 2.01 9.56
N LEU A 163 -3.54 2.62 8.50
CA LEU A 163 -2.70 1.91 7.54
C LEU A 163 -1.52 1.22 8.25
N ARG A 164 -0.85 1.94 9.14
CA ARG A 164 0.27 1.39 9.93
C ARG A 164 -0.16 0.21 10.79
N LYS A 165 -1.24 0.35 11.54
CA LYS A 165 -1.77 -0.70 12.41
C LYS A 165 -2.15 -1.95 11.62
N ILE A 166 -2.88 -1.78 10.51
CA ILE A 166 -3.29 -2.88 9.64
C ILE A 166 -2.06 -3.62 9.07
N LEU A 167 -1.10 -2.88 8.51
CA LEU A 167 0.08 -3.51 7.90
C LEU A 167 0.96 -4.24 8.94
N LEU A 168 1.15 -3.64 10.12
CA LEU A 168 1.90 -4.29 11.21
C LEU A 168 1.19 -5.52 11.74
N TYR A 169 -0.13 -5.44 11.94
CA TYR A 169 -0.93 -6.59 12.34
C TYR A 169 -0.81 -7.75 11.33
N LEU A 170 -0.99 -7.45 10.03
CA LEU A 170 -0.88 -8.46 8.97
C LEU A 170 0.54 -9.04 8.85
N ARG A 171 1.58 -8.25 9.08
CA ARG A 171 2.97 -8.72 9.16
C ARG A 171 3.15 -9.73 10.30
N ASP A 172 2.64 -9.39 11.48
CA ASP A 172 2.91 -10.14 12.70
C ASP A 172 2.05 -11.40 12.79
N ARG A 173 0.79 -11.34 12.32
CA ARG A 173 -0.15 -12.48 12.34
C ARG A 173 -0.08 -13.36 11.10
N ASN A 174 0.16 -12.77 9.92
CA ASN A 174 0.33 -13.54 8.69
C ASN A 174 -0.88 -14.45 8.40
N TYR A 175 -0.67 -15.75 8.22
CA TYR A 175 -1.75 -16.76 8.04
C TYR A 175 -2.74 -16.83 9.20
N GLN A 176 -2.36 -16.35 10.38
CA GLN A 176 -3.16 -16.37 11.61
C GLN A 176 -3.96 -15.07 11.81
N ALA A 177 -4.04 -14.21 10.79
CA ALA A 177 -4.79 -12.96 10.88
C ALA A 177 -6.28 -13.24 11.09
N ASP A 178 -6.83 -12.72 12.20
CA ASP A 178 -8.25 -12.80 12.55
C ASP A 178 -8.99 -11.55 12.09
N ILE A 179 -10.10 -11.76 11.38
CA ILE A 179 -10.92 -10.67 10.83
C ILE A 179 -11.55 -9.83 11.95
N ASN A 180 -11.93 -10.45 13.06
CA ASN A 180 -12.57 -9.73 14.17
C ASN A 180 -11.54 -8.85 14.91
N GLU A 181 -10.31 -9.33 15.07
CA GLU A 181 -9.22 -8.49 15.59
C GLU A 181 -8.92 -7.31 14.65
N LEU A 182 -8.86 -7.55 13.34
CA LEU A 182 -8.63 -6.50 12.33
C LEU A 182 -9.68 -5.39 12.34
N LYS A 183 -10.96 -5.72 12.58
CA LYS A 183 -12.03 -4.72 12.68
C LYS A 183 -11.90 -3.79 13.88
N ASN A 184 -11.08 -4.15 14.86
CA ASN A 184 -10.85 -3.39 16.08
C ASN A 184 -9.47 -2.66 16.06
N VAL A 185 -8.72 -2.78 14.98
CA VAL A 185 -7.44 -2.11 14.78
C VAL A 185 -7.64 -0.64 14.40
#